data_4eaa8ca6aabdee118806a5eca0a13961
#
_entry.id   4eaa8ca6aabdee118806a5eca0a13961
#
_cell.length_a   1.000
_cell.length_b   1.000
_cell.length_c   1.000
_cell.angle_alpha   90.00
_cell.angle_beta   90.00
_cell.angle_gamma   90.00
#
_symmetry.space_group_name_H-M   'P 1'
#
loop_
_entity.id
_entity.type
_entity.pdbx_description
1 polymer ?
#
loop_
_entity_poly.entity_id
_entity_poly.type
_entity_poly.pdbx_seq_one_letter_code
_entity_poly.pdbx_strand_id
1 'polypeptide(L)'
;MSPQADSSMHSYTLNCRMIQEAAALERLCQVVRVRGFRISRMSMESADDHLDIALTLSGSRPITMLRSQLEKLHTVVDVALQEQGASVRSVSA
;
A
#
# COMPACT_ATOMS: atom_id res chain seq x y z
N MET A 1 -26.95 -5.41 3.48
CA MET A 1 -26.64 -5.01 3.63
C MET A 1 -25.69 -4.56 4.04
N SER A 2 -25.30 -4.35 4.35
CA SER A 2 -24.54 -4.06 4.78
C SER A 2 -23.67 -3.18 4.54
N PRO A 3 -23.66 -2.62 4.10
CA PRO A 3 -22.85 -1.62 3.68
C PRO A 3 -22.34 -0.75 4.68
N GLN A 4 -22.85 -0.72 5.76
CA GLN A 4 -22.31 0.15 6.70
C GLN A 4 -20.95 -0.17 7.04
N ALA A 5 -20.52 -1.29 6.74
CA ALA A 5 -19.17 -1.59 6.99
C ALA A 5 -18.28 -0.62 6.27
N ASP A 6 -18.78 -0.04 5.23
CA ASP A 6 -17.94 0.85 4.48
C ASP A 6 -17.63 2.12 5.18
N SER A 7 -18.43 2.52 6.10
CA SER A 7 -18.19 3.80 6.74
C SER A 7 -16.91 3.76 7.58
N SER A 8 -16.42 2.60 7.93
CA SER A 8 -15.18 2.53 8.67
C SER A 8 -13.99 2.24 7.79
N MET A 9 -14.20 2.15 6.49
CA MET A 9 -13.09 1.90 5.58
C MET A 9 -12.46 3.20 5.16
N HIS A 10 -11.15 3.18 5.06
CA HIS A 10 -10.40 4.33 4.62
C HIS A 10 -9.53 3.95 3.45
N SER A 11 -9.22 4.91 2.61
CA SER A 11 -8.35 4.69 1.47
C SER A 11 -7.01 5.34 1.72
N TYR A 12 -5.96 4.64 1.31
CA TYR A 12 -4.60 5.11 1.51
C TYR A 12 -3.78 4.84 0.26
N THR A 13 -2.78 5.65 0.05
CA THR A 13 -1.80 5.38 -0.99
C THR A 13 -0.44 5.22 -0.33
N LEU A 14 0.17 4.07 -0.56
CA LEU A 14 1.50 3.79 -0.07
C LEU A 14 2.45 3.69 -1.25
N ASN A 15 3.58 4.33 -1.13
CA ASN A 15 4.62 4.21 -2.13
C ASN A 15 5.78 3.46 -1.50
N CYS A 16 6.14 2.34 -2.09
CA CYS A 16 7.17 1.47 -1.55
C CYS A 16 8.30 1.35 -2.54
N ARG A 17 9.52 1.40 -2.04
CA ARG A 17 10.67 1.09 -2.86
C ARG A 17 11.24 -0.24 -2.38
N MET A 18 11.43 -1.16 -3.28
CA MET A 18 11.85 -2.51 -2.94
C MET A 18 13.02 -2.94 -3.77
N ILE A 19 13.78 -3.89 -3.24
CA ILE A 19 14.80 -4.54 -4.01
C ILE A 19 14.12 -5.41 -5.05
N GLN A 20 14.65 -5.42 -6.25
CA GLN A 20 14.09 -6.19 -7.34
C GLN A 20 14.50 -7.64 -7.19
N GLU A 21 13.65 -8.43 -6.58
CA GLU A 21 13.96 -9.79 -6.23
C GLU A 21 12.74 -10.64 -6.48
N ALA A 22 12.95 -11.88 -6.87
CA ALA A 22 11.84 -12.78 -7.14
C ALA A 22 10.97 -12.92 -5.92
N ALA A 23 9.69 -12.94 -6.10
CA ALA A 23 8.70 -13.10 -5.04
C ALA A 23 8.62 -11.93 -4.06
N ALA A 24 9.41 -10.89 -4.25
CA ALA A 24 9.34 -9.74 -3.34
C ALA A 24 7.98 -9.07 -3.41
N LEU A 25 7.46 -8.88 -4.62
CA LEU A 25 6.18 -8.24 -4.79
C LEU A 25 5.06 -9.10 -4.23
N GLU A 26 5.14 -10.40 -4.43
CA GLU A 26 4.13 -11.29 -3.90
C GLU A 26 4.10 -11.24 -2.39
N ARG A 27 5.26 -11.20 -1.77
CA ARG A 27 5.32 -11.14 -0.32
C ARG A 27 4.73 -9.83 0.21
N LEU A 28 5.04 -8.74 -0.48
CA LEU A 28 4.47 -7.46 -0.10
C LEU A 28 2.95 -7.51 -0.13
N CYS A 29 2.39 -8.03 -1.21
CA CYS A 29 0.95 -8.09 -1.36
C CYS A 29 0.34 -9.02 -0.31
N GLN A 30 1.02 -10.11 0.00
CA GLN A 30 0.53 -11.03 0.99
C GLN A 30 0.45 -10.37 2.37
N VAL A 31 1.46 -9.62 2.75
CA VAL A 31 1.45 -8.94 4.03
C VAL A 31 0.30 -7.96 4.10
N VAL A 32 0.09 -7.21 3.00
CA VAL A 32 -1.00 -6.24 2.96
C VAL A 32 -2.33 -6.94 3.21
N ARG A 33 -2.57 -8.05 2.52
CA ARG A 33 -3.85 -8.74 2.63
C ARG A 33 -4.02 -9.41 3.98
N VAL A 34 -2.95 -10.01 4.49
CA VAL A 34 -3.01 -10.68 5.78
C VAL A 34 -3.33 -9.68 6.90
N ARG A 35 -2.86 -8.45 6.74
CA ARG A 35 -3.13 -7.44 7.76
C ARG A 35 -4.49 -6.78 7.60
N GLY A 36 -5.30 -7.26 6.68
CA GLY A 36 -6.68 -6.83 6.59
C GLY A 36 -6.94 -5.68 5.63
N PHE A 37 -6.03 -5.46 4.70
CA PHE A 37 -6.23 -4.40 3.72
C PHE A 37 -6.51 -4.99 2.36
N ARG A 38 -7.28 -4.26 1.57
CA ARG A 38 -7.59 -4.65 0.21
C ARG A 38 -6.82 -3.75 -0.74
N ILE A 39 -6.19 -4.34 -1.73
CA ILE A 39 -5.48 -3.57 -2.74
C ILE A 39 -6.48 -3.28 -3.86
N SER A 40 -6.76 -2.00 -4.08
CA SER A 40 -7.68 -1.62 -5.15
C SER A 40 -6.94 -1.19 -6.41
N ARG A 41 -5.69 -0.81 -6.27
CA ARG A 41 -4.91 -0.41 -7.43
C ARG A 41 -3.43 -0.58 -7.11
N MET A 42 -2.67 -0.97 -8.09
CA MET A 42 -1.23 -1.10 -7.93
C MET A 42 -0.56 -0.68 -9.22
N SER A 43 0.47 0.13 -9.12
CA SER A 43 1.30 0.44 -10.27
C SER A 43 2.74 0.20 -9.87
N MET A 44 3.55 -0.15 -10.84
CA MET A 44 4.90 -0.55 -10.56
C MET A 44 5.82 -0.04 -11.64
N GLU A 45 6.97 0.47 -11.24
CA GLU A 45 8.01 0.86 -12.15
C GLU A 45 9.30 0.21 -11.75
N SER A 46 9.97 -0.38 -12.72
CA SER A 46 11.24 -1.03 -12.50
C SER A 46 12.34 -0.03 -12.85
N ALA A 47 13.33 0.09 -11.98
CA ALA A 47 14.44 0.98 -12.23
C ALA A 47 15.70 0.30 -11.75
N ASP A 48 16.64 0.08 -12.65
CA ASP A 48 17.92 -0.54 -12.31
C ASP A 48 17.74 -1.74 -11.39
N ASP A 49 18.02 -1.59 -10.11
CA ASP A 49 17.98 -2.72 -9.21
C ASP A 49 16.86 -2.63 -8.20
N HIS A 50 15.89 -1.77 -8.41
CA HIS A 50 14.79 -1.70 -7.45
C HIS A 50 13.48 -1.48 -8.17
N LEU A 51 12.40 -1.64 -7.41
CA LEU A 51 11.04 -1.45 -7.88
C LEU A 51 10.40 -0.33 -7.08
N ASP A 52 9.70 0.55 -7.76
CA ASP A 52 8.88 1.55 -7.11
C ASP A 52 7.44 1.15 -7.31
N ILE A 53 6.73 0.95 -6.21
CA ILE A 53 5.38 0.44 -6.25
C ILE A 53 4.45 1.41 -5.56
N ALA A 54 3.37 1.76 -6.23
CA ALA A 54 2.33 2.59 -5.64
C ALA A 54 1.11 1.72 -5.41
N LEU A 55 0.67 1.65 -4.17
CA LEU A 55 -0.47 0.84 -3.79
C LEU A 55 -1.58 1.74 -3.30
N THR A 56 -2.78 1.52 -3.83
CA THR A 56 -3.96 2.14 -3.27
C THR A 56 -4.70 1.07 -2.50
N LEU A 57 -4.88 1.31 -1.22
CA LEU A 57 -5.41 0.32 -0.30
C LEU A 57 -6.65 0.83 0.38
N SER A 58 -7.48 -0.09 0.82
CA SER A 58 -8.59 0.29 1.68
C SER A 58 -8.68 -0.69 2.83
N GLY A 59 -9.10 -0.20 3.96
CA GLY A 59 -9.25 -1.03 5.14
C GLY A 59 -9.67 -0.21 6.32
N SER A 60 -10.05 -0.90 7.38
CA SER A 60 -10.47 -0.24 8.60
C SER A 60 -9.44 -0.33 9.70
N ARG A 61 -8.33 -1.00 9.45
CA ARG A 61 -7.29 -1.13 10.45
C ARG A 61 -6.31 0.03 10.37
N PRO A 62 -5.53 0.26 11.41
CA PRO A 62 -4.58 1.38 11.41
C PRO A 62 -3.52 1.18 10.32
N ILE A 63 -3.40 2.16 9.47
CA ILE A 63 -2.45 2.08 8.36
C ILE A 63 -1.01 2.11 8.87
N THR A 64 -0.76 2.77 9.99
CA THR A 64 0.58 2.84 10.52
C THR A 64 1.08 1.47 10.94
N MET A 65 0.17 0.59 11.36
CA MET A 65 0.56 -0.76 11.69
C MET A 65 1.03 -1.50 10.45
N LEU A 66 0.31 -1.32 9.35
CA LEU A 66 0.72 -1.96 8.11
C LEU A 66 2.05 -1.42 7.64
N ARG A 67 2.24 -0.12 7.70
CA ARG A 67 3.49 0.48 7.30
C ARG A 67 4.65 -0.12 8.07
N SER A 68 4.49 -0.28 9.38
CA SER A 68 5.53 -0.88 10.20
C SER A 68 5.85 -2.29 9.77
N GLN A 69 4.82 -3.07 9.44
CA GLN A 69 5.04 -4.43 9.02
C GLN A 69 5.79 -4.50 7.69
N LEU A 70 5.47 -3.60 6.79
CA LEU A 70 6.15 -3.59 5.51
C LEU A 70 7.60 -3.17 5.65
N GLU A 71 7.87 -2.26 6.55
CA GLU A 71 9.24 -1.81 6.76
C GLU A 71 10.13 -2.90 7.33
N LYS A 72 9.54 -3.93 7.88
CA LYS A 72 10.30 -5.04 8.42
C LYS A 72 10.68 -6.07 7.36
N LEU A 73 10.13 -5.99 6.17
CA LEU A 73 10.51 -6.92 5.12
C LEU A 73 11.88 -6.54 4.61
N HIS A 74 12.76 -7.51 4.50
CA HIS A 74 14.14 -7.20 4.11
C HIS A 74 14.24 -6.68 2.68
N THR A 75 13.24 -6.95 1.86
CA THR A 75 13.25 -6.46 0.49
C THR A 75 12.72 -5.04 0.36
N VAL A 76 12.12 -4.51 1.42
CA VAL A 76 11.55 -3.17 1.38
C VAL A 76 12.59 -2.18 1.84
N VAL A 77 12.89 -1.20 0.99
CA VAL A 77 13.88 -0.18 1.31
C VAL A 77 13.24 1.02 1.96
N ASP A 78 12.04 1.39 1.49
CA ASP A 78 11.40 2.60 1.99
C ASP A 78 9.90 2.52 1.78
N VAL A 79 9.15 3.09 2.70
CA VAL A 79 7.69 3.15 2.60
C VAL A 79 7.26 4.57 2.92
N ALA A 80 6.52 5.18 2.00
CA ALA A 80 5.98 6.50 2.21
C ALA A 80 4.47 6.43 2.14
N LEU A 81 3.80 7.04 3.09
CA LEU A 81 2.35 7.03 3.17
C LEU A 81 1.80 8.37 2.73
N GLN A 82 0.80 8.32 1.84
CA GLN A 82 0.06 9.49 1.47
C GLN A 82 -1.37 9.32 1.92
N GLU A 83 -1.91 10.35 2.55
CA GLU A 83 -3.29 10.27 2.96
C GLU A 83 -4.18 10.62 1.83
N GLN A 84 -5.09 9.71 1.56
CA GLN A 84 -5.91 9.83 0.39
C GLN A 84 -6.84 11.00 0.41
N GLY A 85 -7.37 11.29 1.55
CA GLY A 85 -8.33 12.35 1.62
C GLY A 85 -7.80 13.67 1.15
N ALA A 86 -6.57 13.91 1.41
CA ALA A 86 -6.02 15.19 1.03
C ALA A 86 -5.81 15.27 -0.45
N SER A 87 -5.48 14.22 -1.05
CA SER A 87 -5.07 14.29 -2.41
C SER A 87 -6.20 14.44 -3.34
N VAL A 88 -7.25 14.14 -2.85
CA VAL A 88 -8.24 14.14 -3.75
C VAL A 88 -8.39 15.31 -4.54
N ARG A 89 -7.98 15.70 -4.38
CA ARG A 89 -8.12 16.41 -5.16
C ARG A 89 -7.60 16.80 -6.07
N SER A 90 -7.29 16.86 -5.80
CA SER A 90 -6.83 17.22 -6.59
C SER A 90 -6.79 16.93 -7.60
N VAL A 91 -6.91 16.65 -7.58
CA VAL A 91 -6.74 16.28 -8.52
C VAL A 91 -7.18 16.55 -9.46
N SER A 92 -7.54 16.47 -9.33
CA SER A 92 -7.86 16.49 -10.18
C SER A 92 -7.74 17.14 -10.94
N ALA A 93 -7.62 17.38 -10.79
CA ALA A 93 -7.48 17.84 -11.63
C ALA A 93 -7.12 18.18 -12.23
#